data_82fa64b53f3ad6d388d7cd4543a812d9
#
_entry.id   82fa64b53f3ad6d388d7cd4543a812d9
#
_cell.length_a   1.000
_cell.length_b   1.000
_cell.length_c   1.000
_cell.angle_alpha   90.00
_cell.angle_beta   90.00
_cell.angle_gamma   90.00
#
_symmetry.space_group_name_H-M   'P 1'
#
loop_
_entity.id
_entity.type
_entity.pdbx_description
1 polymer ?
#
loop_
_entity_poly.entity_id
_entity_poly.type
_entity_poly.pdbx_seq_one_letter_code
_entity_poly.pdbx_strand_id
1 'polypeptide(L)'
;MYKRQSQRIDQFLTIADRYGIDVMFVLFDDVWNPISQSGKQPDPKPSVHNSGWVQSPGAAILGDLDRHDEMEPYVRGILSRYGRDTRVAIWDLYNEPGNLNAIAYGNSELDGKQKYSLSLLKKVFAWTRDENPIQPLTSGVWRLKNGHWRGSDRNDDGSLLFDFMLENSDIVTFHSYENRASTYKAVQALELLGRPLICTEYVARGHDSTFESILPLFAEKDIGAIHWGFVSGKTQTIYPWRSWVSIIRFWDGLFSNEPNPWHHDLLYENGSAYSLSEVEFIRTQISSKTRENTTE
;
A
#
# COMPACT_ATOMS: atom_id res chain seq x y z
N MET A 1 18.35 10.89 10.21
CA MET A 1 17.59 9.66 10.58
C MET A 1 17.99 9.18 11.97
N TYR A 2 17.04 8.77 12.80
CA TYR A 2 17.33 8.34 14.17
C TYR A 2 18.07 7.00 14.19
N LYS A 3 19.17 6.88 14.93
CA LYS A 3 20.03 5.70 15.01
C LYS A 3 19.26 4.39 15.26
N ARG A 4 18.24 4.43 16.13
CA ARG A 4 17.43 3.26 16.49
C ARG A 4 16.54 2.76 15.34
N GLN A 5 15.96 3.66 14.55
CA GLN A 5 15.14 3.28 13.37
C GLN A 5 16.02 2.63 12.31
N SER A 6 17.20 3.21 12.01
CA SER A 6 18.15 2.60 11.06
C SER A 6 18.53 1.19 11.46
N GLN A 7 18.83 0.96 12.76
CA GLN A 7 19.15 -0.37 13.24
C GLN A 7 18.02 -1.39 13.04
N ARG A 8 16.77 -0.96 13.20
CA ARG A 8 15.60 -1.83 12.95
C ARG A 8 15.43 -2.15 11.46
N ILE A 9 15.64 -1.15 10.58
CA ILE A 9 15.61 -1.36 9.14
C ILE A 9 16.72 -2.33 8.74
N ASP A 10 17.95 -2.14 9.22
CA ASP A 10 19.07 -3.04 8.95
C ASP A 10 18.77 -4.49 9.38
N GLN A 11 18.19 -4.67 10.57
CA GLN A 11 17.79 -5.99 11.07
C GLN A 11 16.71 -6.62 10.21
N PHE A 12 15.68 -5.84 9.81
CA PHE A 12 14.61 -6.30 8.94
C PHE A 12 15.14 -6.72 7.57
N LEU A 13 15.95 -5.88 6.92
CA LEU A 13 16.57 -6.21 5.64
C LEU A 13 17.45 -7.46 5.73
N THR A 14 18.20 -7.62 6.82
CA THR A 14 19.05 -8.82 7.03
C THR A 14 18.22 -10.09 7.19
N ILE A 15 17.04 -9.98 7.82
CA ILE A 15 16.13 -11.13 7.96
C ILE A 15 15.50 -11.46 6.61
N ALA A 16 14.98 -10.45 5.89
CA ALA A 16 14.36 -10.64 4.58
C ALA A 16 15.35 -11.29 3.59
N ASP A 17 16.55 -10.75 3.47
CA ASP A 17 17.63 -11.25 2.61
C ASP A 17 17.99 -12.71 2.91
N ARG A 18 18.05 -13.11 4.19
CA ARG A 18 18.29 -14.51 4.59
C ARG A 18 17.27 -15.48 4.02
N TYR A 19 16.04 -15.02 3.78
CA TYR A 19 14.96 -15.81 3.21
C TYR A 19 14.71 -15.56 1.73
N GLY A 20 15.61 -14.81 1.06
CA GLY A 20 15.46 -14.47 -0.35
C GLY A 20 14.26 -13.58 -0.65
N ILE A 21 13.92 -12.68 0.28
CA ILE A 21 12.81 -11.74 0.17
C ILE A 21 13.36 -10.35 -0.11
N ASP A 22 13.10 -9.83 -1.29
CA ASP A 22 13.37 -8.45 -1.65
C ASP A 22 12.34 -7.52 -1.02
N VAL A 23 12.77 -6.29 -0.70
CA VAL A 23 11.93 -5.34 0.04
C VAL A 23 11.57 -4.14 -0.82
N MET A 24 10.29 -3.85 -0.93
CA MET A 24 9.78 -2.58 -1.43
C MET A 24 9.49 -1.68 -0.25
N PHE A 25 10.18 -0.54 -0.15
CA PHE A 25 9.96 0.43 0.92
C PHE A 25 8.99 1.52 0.51
N VAL A 26 8.07 1.85 1.43
CA VAL A 26 7.16 2.99 1.35
C VAL A 26 7.69 4.11 2.24
N LEU A 27 7.80 5.34 1.71
CA LEU A 27 8.33 6.49 2.47
C LEU A 27 7.22 7.27 3.20
N PHE A 28 6.11 7.56 2.51
CA PHE A 28 4.98 8.32 3.03
C PHE A 28 3.66 7.57 2.84
N ASP A 29 2.63 7.95 3.60
CA ASP A 29 1.35 7.26 3.60
C ASP A 29 0.21 8.21 3.99
N ASP A 30 -0.85 8.27 3.19
CA ASP A 30 -2.04 9.09 3.46
C ASP A 30 -3.21 8.30 4.08
N VAL A 31 -2.97 7.03 4.47
CA VAL A 31 -4.04 6.16 4.95
C VAL A 31 -4.21 6.21 6.47
N TRP A 32 -5.43 6.24 6.90
CA TRP A 32 -6.06 6.21 8.22
C TRP A 32 -5.85 7.46 9.04
N ASN A 33 -5.23 7.38 10.24
CA ASN A 33 -5.26 8.47 11.22
C ASN A 33 -4.42 9.68 10.76
N PRO A 34 -5.03 10.83 10.45
CA PRO A 34 -4.30 12.03 10.01
C PRO A 34 -3.56 12.75 11.14
N ILE A 35 -3.81 12.37 12.40
CA ILE A 35 -3.20 13.00 13.57
C ILE A 35 -1.95 12.20 13.97
N SER A 36 -0.81 12.54 13.37
CA SER A 36 0.46 11.95 13.74
C SER A 36 1.03 12.58 15.01
N GLN A 37 1.66 11.76 15.84
CA GLN A 37 2.35 12.22 17.04
C GLN A 37 3.64 11.42 17.26
N SER A 38 4.64 12.05 17.86
CA SER A 38 5.87 11.36 18.22
C SER A 38 5.66 10.49 19.46
N GLY A 39 6.46 9.40 19.56
CA GLY A 39 6.46 8.51 20.72
C GLY A 39 5.68 7.22 20.50
N LYS A 40 5.10 6.68 21.59
CA LYS A 40 4.30 5.45 21.50
C LYS A 40 3.00 5.75 20.75
N GLN A 41 2.76 4.98 19.67
CA GLN A 41 1.51 5.05 18.95
C GLN A 41 0.36 4.46 19.76
N PRO A 42 -0.89 4.93 19.59
CA PRO A 42 -2.06 4.37 20.28
C PRO A 42 -2.23 2.89 19.96
N ASP A 43 -2.77 2.15 20.91
CA ASP A 43 -3.17 0.77 20.64
C ASP A 43 -4.37 0.74 19.68
N PRO A 44 -4.47 -0.25 18.78
CA PRO A 44 -5.59 -0.34 17.86
C PRO A 44 -6.92 -0.51 18.59
N LYS A 45 -7.99 0.05 18.03
CA LYS A 45 -9.36 -0.15 18.55
C LYS A 45 -9.77 -1.61 18.27
N PRO A 46 -10.20 -2.38 19.28
CA PRO A 46 -10.59 -3.78 19.07
C PRO A 46 -11.64 -3.93 17.96
N SER A 47 -11.46 -4.93 17.09
CA SER A 47 -12.36 -5.27 15.99
C SER A 47 -12.55 -4.16 14.94
N VAL A 48 -11.60 -3.23 14.84
CA VAL A 48 -11.63 -2.15 13.85
C VAL A 48 -10.43 -2.25 12.94
N HIS A 49 -10.70 -2.41 11.64
CA HIS A 49 -9.71 -2.53 10.58
C HIS A 49 -8.65 -1.44 10.68
N ASN A 50 -7.39 -1.85 10.75
CA ASN A 50 -6.18 -1.01 10.65
C ASN A 50 -6.21 0.27 11.51
N SER A 51 -6.90 0.23 12.64
CA SER A 51 -7.20 1.40 13.48
C SER A 51 -6.00 1.94 14.27
N GLY A 52 -4.88 1.22 14.28
CA GLY A 52 -3.61 1.68 14.84
C GLY A 52 -2.70 2.36 13.82
N TRP A 53 -3.09 2.42 12.53
CA TRP A 53 -2.27 2.99 11.49
C TRP A 53 -2.38 4.52 11.44
N VAL A 54 -1.24 5.19 11.22
CA VAL A 54 -1.14 6.66 11.28
C VAL A 54 -0.46 7.17 10.01
N GLN A 55 -1.02 8.21 9.42
CA GLN A 55 -0.48 8.86 8.22
C GLN A 55 0.92 9.44 8.45
N SER A 56 1.70 9.49 7.40
CA SER A 56 3.04 10.10 7.37
C SER A 56 3.24 10.89 6.06
N PRO A 57 3.44 12.23 6.14
CA PRO A 57 3.29 13.06 7.33
C PRO A 57 1.81 13.15 7.74
N GLY A 58 1.53 13.52 9.00
CA GLY A 58 0.17 13.80 9.41
C GLY A 58 -0.36 15.12 8.84
N ALA A 59 -1.69 15.32 8.95
CA ALA A 59 -2.41 16.46 8.36
C ALA A 59 -1.81 17.83 8.71
N ALA A 60 -1.24 17.98 9.90
CA ALA A 60 -0.65 19.26 10.34
C ALA A 60 0.59 19.69 9.54
N ILE A 61 1.36 18.74 9.02
CA ILE A 61 2.50 19.04 8.13
C ILE A 61 2.02 19.03 6.68
N LEU A 62 1.24 18.02 6.30
CA LEU A 62 0.76 17.87 4.92
C LEU A 62 -0.04 19.10 4.46
N GLY A 63 -0.92 19.65 5.32
CA GLY A 63 -1.79 20.80 4.99
C GLY A 63 -1.07 22.16 4.94
N ASP A 64 0.20 22.22 5.30
CA ASP A 64 1.01 23.44 5.31
C ASP A 64 2.16 23.30 4.29
N LEU A 65 2.01 23.95 3.14
CA LEU A 65 2.97 23.87 2.02
C LEU A 65 4.39 24.33 2.40
N ASP A 66 4.51 25.29 3.32
CA ASP A 66 5.79 25.82 3.77
C ASP A 66 6.54 24.82 4.66
N ARG A 67 5.82 23.85 5.23
CA ARG A 67 6.38 22.80 6.08
C ARG A 67 6.80 21.55 5.32
N HIS A 68 6.46 21.40 4.06
CA HIS A 68 6.83 20.22 3.28
C HIS A 68 8.35 19.98 3.27
N ASP A 69 9.16 21.05 3.27
CA ASP A 69 10.62 20.93 3.28
C ASP A 69 11.19 20.36 4.60
N GLU A 70 10.39 20.31 5.68
CA GLU A 70 10.75 19.59 6.90
C GLU A 70 10.95 18.08 6.65
N MET A 71 10.38 17.54 5.55
CA MET A 71 10.48 16.11 5.18
C MET A 71 11.75 15.79 4.37
N GLU A 72 12.40 16.77 3.77
CA GLU A 72 13.61 16.57 2.96
C GLU A 72 14.74 15.83 3.71
N PRO A 73 15.11 16.20 4.95
CA PRO A 73 16.16 15.48 5.69
C PRO A 73 15.82 14.01 5.96
N TYR A 74 14.53 13.67 6.07
CA TYR A 74 14.08 12.29 6.21
C TYR A 74 14.29 11.52 4.91
N VAL A 75 13.79 12.02 3.79
CA VAL A 75 13.92 11.40 2.47
C VAL A 75 15.40 11.19 2.12
N ARG A 76 16.19 12.27 2.14
CA ARG A 76 17.63 12.20 1.82
C ARG A 76 18.38 11.29 2.78
N GLY A 77 18.06 11.31 4.09
CA GLY A 77 18.71 10.45 5.07
C GLY A 77 18.43 8.96 4.89
N ILE A 78 17.25 8.58 4.39
CA ILE A 78 16.91 7.20 4.01
C ILE A 78 17.65 6.82 2.72
N LEU A 79 17.54 7.63 1.69
CA LEU A 79 18.11 7.32 0.36
C LEU A 79 19.65 7.30 0.36
N SER A 80 20.32 8.23 1.06
CA SER A 80 21.78 8.22 1.20
C SER A 80 22.29 6.96 1.90
N ARG A 81 21.49 6.36 2.79
CA ARG A 81 21.85 5.12 3.47
C ARG A 81 21.51 3.85 2.69
N TYR A 82 20.32 3.79 2.08
CA TYR A 82 19.78 2.57 1.49
C TYR A 82 19.58 2.64 -0.03
N GLY A 83 19.79 3.79 -0.66
CA GLY A 83 19.60 3.96 -2.10
C GLY A 83 20.59 3.17 -2.97
N ARG A 84 21.57 2.50 -2.37
CA ARG A 84 22.48 1.54 -3.04
C ARG A 84 22.49 0.16 -2.40
N ASP A 85 21.55 -0.09 -1.48
CA ASP A 85 21.40 -1.38 -0.83
C ASP A 85 20.57 -2.32 -1.73
N THR A 86 21.19 -3.37 -2.22
CA THR A 86 20.57 -4.32 -3.17
C THR A 86 19.46 -5.17 -2.55
N ARG A 87 19.30 -5.16 -1.24
CA ARG A 87 18.18 -5.80 -0.53
C ARG A 87 16.88 -5.01 -0.66
N VAL A 88 16.97 -3.75 -1.09
CA VAL A 88 15.83 -2.92 -1.44
C VAL A 88 15.61 -3.03 -2.94
N ALA A 89 14.46 -3.54 -3.36
CA ALA A 89 14.13 -3.72 -4.78
C ALA A 89 13.51 -2.46 -5.40
N ILE A 90 12.63 -1.78 -4.67
CA ILE A 90 11.81 -0.68 -5.18
C ILE A 90 11.58 0.35 -4.05
N TRP A 91 11.52 1.62 -4.42
CA TRP A 91 11.04 2.69 -3.55
C TRP A 91 9.64 3.14 -3.96
N ASP A 92 8.65 2.91 -3.10
CA ASP A 92 7.36 3.57 -3.18
C ASP A 92 7.43 4.88 -2.40
N LEU A 93 7.32 5.97 -3.11
CA LEU A 93 7.55 7.28 -2.51
C LEU A 93 6.36 7.77 -1.68
N TYR A 94 5.15 7.30 -2.02
CA TYR A 94 3.95 7.71 -1.28
C TYR A 94 2.82 6.73 -1.51
N ASN A 95 2.41 6.04 -0.45
CA ASN A 95 1.24 5.15 -0.46
C ASN A 95 -0.05 5.95 -0.47
N GLU A 96 -0.92 5.65 -1.42
CA GLU A 96 -2.27 6.22 -1.56
C GLU A 96 -2.37 7.75 -1.33
N PRO A 97 -1.53 8.56 -1.99
CA PRO A 97 -1.57 10.00 -1.78
C PRO A 97 -2.95 10.56 -2.11
N GLY A 98 -3.42 11.46 -1.24
CA GLY A 98 -4.75 12.07 -1.36
C GLY A 98 -5.91 11.20 -0.89
N ASN A 99 -5.67 10.04 -0.27
CA ASN A 99 -6.74 9.21 0.29
C ASN A 99 -7.43 9.92 1.45
N LEU A 100 -8.77 9.99 1.39
CA LEU A 100 -9.62 10.55 2.43
C LEU A 100 -10.28 9.45 3.25
N ASN A 101 -9.98 9.40 4.54
CA ASN A 101 -10.53 8.42 5.49
C ASN A 101 -11.75 9.00 6.22
N ALA A 102 -12.68 9.59 5.48
CA ALA A 102 -13.78 10.38 6.01
C ALA A 102 -14.69 9.61 6.97
N ILE A 103 -14.92 8.31 6.75
CA ILE A 103 -15.76 7.48 7.65
C ILE A 103 -15.11 7.31 9.02
N ALA A 104 -13.76 7.19 9.04
CA ALA A 104 -13.00 6.93 10.25
C ALA A 104 -12.65 8.22 11.02
N TYR A 105 -12.28 9.28 10.29
CA TYR A 105 -11.64 10.47 10.85
C TYR A 105 -12.34 11.78 10.49
N GLY A 106 -13.36 11.77 9.62
CA GLY A 106 -14.28 12.88 9.36
C GLY A 106 -13.60 14.24 9.29
N ASN A 107 -13.89 15.09 10.29
CA ASN A 107 -13.40 16.48 10.35
C ASN A 107 -11.89 16.63 10.64
N SER A 108 -11.16 15.53 10.86
CA SER A 108 -9.70 15.57 11.06
C SER A 108 -8.93 15.43 9.75
N GLU A 109 -9.62 15.08 8.67
CA GLU A 109 -9.03 15.03 7.32
C GLU A 109 -8.91 16.43 6.70
N LEU A 110 -7.94 16.58 5.81
CA LEU A 110 -7.74 17.84 5.10
C LEU A 110 -8.71 18.01 3.94
N ASP A 111 -9.37 19.15 3.87
CA ASP A 111 -10.12 19.54 2.68
C ASP A 111 -9.16 19.74 1.50
N GLY A 112 -9.49 19.13 0.36
CA GLY A 112 -8.64 19.18 -0.83
C GLY A 112 -7.27 18.54 -0.63
N LYS A 113 -7.18 17.45 0.16
CA LYS A 113 -5.96 16.73 0.52
C LYS A 113 -5.07 16.43 -0.69
N GLN A 114 -5.66 16.08 -1.84
CA GLN A 114 -4.93 15.71 -3.05
C GLN A 114 -3.96 16.78 -3.55
N LYS A 115 -4.31 18.06 -3.46
CA LYS A 115 -3.40 19.15 -3.86
C LYS A 115 -2.15 19.24 -2.97
N TYR A 116 -2.32 18.96 -1.67
CA TYR A 116 -1.21 18.95 -0.71
C TYR A 116 -0.34 17.71 -0.92
N SER A 117 -0.97 16.54 -1.10
CA SER A 117 -0.26 15.29 -1.39
C SER A 117 0.51 15.38 -2.70
N LEU A 118 -0.07 15.97 -3.76
CA LEU A 118 0.62 16.22 -5.02
C LEU A 118 1.82 17.15 -4.83
N SER A 119 1.67 18.23 -4.05
CA SER A 119 2.76 19.18 -3.78
C SER A 119 3.92 18.48 -3.07
N LEU A 120 3.63 17.70 -2.03
CA LEU A 120 4.66 16.95 -1.31
C LEU A 120 5.28 15.87 -2.21
N LEU A 121 4.48 15.11 -2.94
CA LEU A 121 4.95 14.03 -3.82
C LEU A 121 5.93 14.55 -4.89
N LYS A 122 5.67 15.73 -5.48
CA LYS A 122 6.59 16.38 -6.41
C LYS A 122 7.96 16.65 -5.79
N LYS A 123 7.98 17.15 -4.56
CA LYS A 123 9.21 17.38 -3.80
C LYS A 123 9.92 16.07 -3.48
N VAL A 124 9.19 15.04 -3.05
CA VAL A 124 9.75 13.73 -2.69
C VAL A 124 10.39 13.07 -3.91
N PHE A 125 9.75 13.11 -5.08
CA PHE A 125 10.38 12.63 -6.32
C PHE A 125 11.67 13.40 -6.64
N ALA A 126 11.65 14.74 -6.55
CA ALA A 126 12.83 15.55 -6.82
C ALA A 126 13.98 15.20 -5.86
N TRP A 127 13.75 15.20 -4.55
CA TRP A 127 14.77 14.85 -3.56
C TRP A 127 15.31 13.42 -3.75
N THR A 128 14.43 12.47 -4.09
CA THR A 128 14.84 11.08 -4.32
C THR A 128 15.68 10.94 -5.59
N ARG A 129 15.30 11.62 -6.69
CA ARG A 129 16.09 11.63 -7.93
C ARG A 129 17.47 12.27 -7.73
N ASP A 130 17.57 13.32 -6.93
CA ASP A 130 18.85 13.97 -6.59
C ASP A 130 19.80 12.99 -5.85
N GLU A 131 19.28 12.12 -4.98
CA GLU A 131 20.07 11.10 -4.27
C GLU A 131 20.50 9.94 -5.20
N ASN A 132 19.91 9.85 -6.40
CA ASN A 132 20.25 8.90 -7.45
C ASN A 132 20.34 7.44 -6.97
N PRO A 133 19.26 6.87 -6.40
CA PRO A 133 19.23 5.47 -5.99
C PRO A 133 19.35 4.54 -7.22
N ILE A 134 19.85 3.31 -7.00
CA ILE A 134 19.92 2.30 -8.05
C ILE A 134 18.58 1.61 -8.31
N GLN A 135 17.65 1.72 -7.38
CA GLN A 135 16.34 1.09 -7.47
C GLN A 135 15.36 1.97 -8.23
N PRO A 136 14.39 1.37 -8.92
CA PRO A 136 13.29 2.10 -9.53
C PRO A 136 12.40 2.77 -8.47
N LEU A 137 11.80 3.89 -8.86
CA LEU A 137 10.89 4.69 -8.06
C LEU A 137 9.46 4.52 -8.55
N THR A 138 8.52 4.55 -7.63
CA THR A 138 7.09 4.53 -7.93
C THR A 138 6.27 5.30 -6.89
N SER A 139 5.03 5.58 -7.23
CA SER A 139 3.94 5.89 -6.32
C SER A 139 2.67 5.32 -6.93
N GLY A 140 2.04 4.36 -6.25
CA GLY A 140 0.98 3.53 -6.82
C GLY A 140 -0.36 4.24 -6.96
N VAL A 141 -0.97 4.16 -8.15
CA VAL A 141 -2.35 4.62 -8.34
C VAL A 141 -3.33 3.63 -7.70
N TRP A 142 -4.35 4.12 -7.03
CA TRP A 142 -5.16 3.28 -6.14
C TRP A 142 -6.67 3.36 -6.36
N ARG A 143 -7.16 4.22 -7.24
CA ARG A 143 -8.59 4.35 -7.48
C ARG A 143 -8.92 4.58 -8.95
N LEU A 144 -9.54 3.58 -9.58
CA LEU A 144 -10.11 3.69 -10.92
C LEU A 144 -11.60 4.05 -10.84
N LYS A 145 -12.00 5.14 -11.51
CA LYS A 145 -13.41 5.54 -11.60
C LYS A 145 -13.76 5.90 -13.04
N ASN A 146 -14.77 5.24 -13.60
CA ASN A 146 -15.24 5.47 -14.98
C ASN A 146 -14.11 5.34 -16.03
N GLY A 147 -13.20 4.39 -15.85
CA GLY A 147 -12.06 4.18 -16.76
C GLY A 147 -10.88 5.15 -16.58
N HIS A 148 -10.94 6.02 -15.58
CA HIS A 148 -9.86 6.96 -15.24
C HIS A 148 -9.40 6.76 -13.80
N TRP A 149 -8.11 6.86 -13.57
CA TRP A 149 -7.54 6.90 -12.24
C TRP A 149 -7.84 8.26 -11.60
N ARG A 150 -8.48 8.26 -10.44
CA ARG A 150 -8.97 9.49 -9.79
C ARG A 150 -8.89 9.38 -8.28
N GLY A 151 -8.61 10.51 -7.64
CA GLY A 151 -8.67 10.63 -6.20
C GLY A 151 -10.09 10.63 -5.62
N SER A 152 -10.15 10.74 -4.30
CA SER A 152 -11.39 10.68 -3.52
C SER A 152 -12.07 12.05 -3.33
N ASP A 153 -11.42 13.16 -3.66
CA ASP A 153 -11.99 14.49 -3.51
C ASP A 153 -13.11 14.73 -4.55
N ARG A 154 -14.23 15.31 -4.10
CA ARG A 154 -15.37 15.61 -4.97
C ARG A 154 -15.18 16.88 -5.80
N ASN A 155 -14.33 17.79 -5.33
CA ASN A 155 -14.11 19.09 -5.92
C ASN A 155 -12.85 19.14 -6.80
N ASP A 156 -11.94 18.19 -6.59
CA ASP A 156 -10.78 17.92 -7.42
C ASP A 156 -10.89 16.46 -7.87
N ASP A 157 -10.93 16.22 -9.16
CA ASP A 157 -11.06 14.86 -9.70
C ASP A 157 -9.78 14.03 -9.50
N GLY A 158 -8.74 14.63 -8.95
CA GLY A 158 -7.45 14.01 -8.66
C GLY A 158 -6.66 13.62 -9.91
N SER A 159 -7.12 13.99 -11.09
CA SER A 159 -6.44 13.62 -12.32
C SER A 159 -4.99 14.07 -12.32
N LEU A 160 -4.72 15.31 -11.92
CA LEU A 160 -3.36 15.86 -11.85
C LEU A 160 -2.43 15.06 -10.93
N LEU A 161 -2.95 14.53 -9.82
CA LEU A 161 -2.16 13.70 -8.89
C LEU A 161 -1.83 12.35 -9.54
N PHE A 162 -2.83 11.67 -10.08
CA PHE A 162 -2.63 10.36 -10.70
C PHE A 162 -1.83 10.45 -12.00
N ASP A 163 -2.02 11.48 -12.81
CA ASP A 163 -1.21 11.74 -13.99
C ASP A 163 0.26 11.91 -13.60
N PHE A 164 0.54 12.72 -12.57
CA PHE A 164 1.90 12.91 -12.06
C PHE A 164 2.52 11.58 -11.55
N MET A 165 1.76 10.76 -10.82
CA MET A 165 2.23 9.45 -10.35
C MET A 165 2.60 8.55 -11.53
N LEU A 166 1.73 8.45 -12.52
CA LEU A 166 1.96 7.63 -13.71
C LEU A 166 3.11 8.16 -14.58
N GLU A 167 3.28 9.47 -14.73
CA GLU A 167 4.34 10.07 -15.52
C GLU A 167 5.73 9.92 -14.91
N ASN A 168 5.82 9.94 -13.57
CA ASN A 168 7.10 10.02 -12.87
C ASN A 168 7.59 8.68 -12.30
N SER A 169 6.76 7.64 -12.26
CA SER A 169 7.14 6.31 -11.79
C SER A 169 7.96 5.56 -12.85
N ASP A 170 9.04 4.88 -12.46
CA ASP A 170 9.82 4.02 -13.34
C ASP A 170 9.09 2.71 -13.62
N ILE A 171 8.45 2.17 -12.60
CA ILE A 171 7.56 1.01 -12.63
C ILE A 171 6.15 1.51 -12.29
N VAL A 172 5.14 1.03 -12.97
CA VAL A 172 3.75 1.38 -12.65
C VAL A 172 3.22 0.45 -11.57
N THR A 173 2.97 1.00 -10.40
CA THR A 173 2.30 0.26 -9.32
C THR A 173 0.85 0.72 -9.16
N PHE A 174 -0.02 -0.20 -8.71
CA PHE A 174 -1.43 0.09 -8.52
C PHE A 174 -2.06 -0.77 -7.44
N HIS A 175 -3.19 -0.31 -6.88
CA HIS A 175 -4.02 -1.09 -5.97
C HIS A 175 -5.33 -1.48 -6.65
N SER A 176 -5.80 -2.69 -6.39
CA SER A 176 -7.11 -3.13 -6.85
C SER A 176 -7.73 -4.14 -5.89
N TYR A 177 -8.68 -3.67 -5.10
CA TYR A 177 -9.50 -4.53 -4.23
C TYR A 177 -10.83 -4.93 -4.88
N GLU A 178 -10.91 -4.75 -6.19
CA GLU A 178 -12.08 -5.03 -7.00
C GLU A 178 -12.11 -6.50 -7.46
N ASN A 179 -13.27 -6.94 -7.92
CA ASN A 179 -13.40 -8.25 -8.55
C ASN A 179 -12.54 -8.36 -9.85
N ARG A 180 -12.35 -9.59 -10.33
CA ARG A 180 -11.53 -9.88 -11.51
C ARG A 180 -11.88 -9.00 -12.74
N ALA A 181 -13.16 -8.79 -13.02
CA ALA A 181 -13.58 -8.04 -14.21
C ALA A 181 -13.19 -6.55 -14.13
N SER A 182 -13.33 -5.95 -12.95
CA SER A 182 -12.94 -4.56 -12.70
C SER A 182 -11.42 -4.40 -12.66
N THR A 183 -10.71 -5.34 -12.03
CA THR A 183 -9.24 -5.39 -12.02
C THR A 183 -8.67 -5.54 -13.43
N TYR A 184 -9.29 -6.40 -14.28
CA TYR A 184 -8.87 -6.54 -15.67
C TYR A 184 -8.97 -5.21 -16.45
N LYS A 185 -10.04 -4.43 -16.25
CA LYS A 185 -10.18 -3.10 -16.88
C LYS A 185 -9.10 -2.12 -16.41
N ALA A 186 -8.75 -2.17 -15.12
CA ALA A 186 -7.67 -1.36 -14.58
C ALA A 186 -6.33 -1.73 -15.24
N VAL A 187 -6.03 -3.02 -15.34
CA VAL A 187 -4.83 -3.55 -16.00
C VAL A 187 -4.77 -3.10 -17.46
N GLN A 188 -5.86 -3.27 -18.22
CA GLN A 188 -5.90 -2.83 -19.64
C GLN A 188 -5.56 -1.33 -19.81
N ALA A 189 -6.01 -0.48 -18.88
CA ALA A 189 -5.70 0.94 -18.93
C ALA A 189 -4.22 1.23 -18.65
N LEU A 190 -3.59 0.45 -17.76
CA LEU A 190 -2.18 0.62 -17.37
C LEU A 190 -1.21 -0.02 -18.38
N GLU A 191 -1.58 -1.11 -19.04
CA GLU A 191 -0.77 -1.77 -20.08
C GLU A 191 -0.40 -0.81 -21.22
N LEU A 192 -1.27 0.17 -21.51
CA LEU A 192 -1.02 1.20 -22.54
C LEU A 192 0.20 2.09 -22.25
N LEU A 193 0.68 2.11 -21.00
CA LEU A 193 1.85 2.89 -20.61
C LEU A 193 3.17 2.24 -21.02
N GLY A 194 3.17 0.95 -21.41
CA GLY A 194 4.34 0.22 -21.90
C GLY A 194 5.47 0.05 -20.88
N ARG A 195 5.14 0.05 -19.59
CA ARG A 195 6.07 -0.15 -18.46
C ARG A 195 5.68 -1.38 -17.63
N PRO A 196 6.63 -2.00 -16.89
CA PRO A 196 6.30 -3.09 -15.97
C PRO A 196 5.20 -2.69 -14.99
N LEU A 197 4.27 -3.62 -14.73
CA LEU A 197 3.16 -3.42 -13.80
C LEU A 197 3.33 -4.27 -12.55
N ILE A 198 3.05 -3.70 -11.38
CA ILE A 198 2.97 -4.42 -10.11
C ILE A 198 1.68 -3.98 -9.41
N CYS A 199 0.80 -4.92 -9.10
CA CYS A 199 -0.28 -4.69 -8.15
C CYS A 199 0.29 -4.80 -6.73
N THR A 200 0.38 -3.70 -6.02
CA THR A 200 1.00 -3.64 -4.68
C THR A 200 0.01 -3.83 -3.55
N GLU A 201 -1.28 -3.81 -3.85
CA GLU A 201 -2.34 -4.16 -2.90
C GLU A 201 -3.53 -4.80 -3.62
N TYR A 202 -3.88 -6.01 -3.22
CA TYR A 202 -5.10 -6.71 -3.58
C TYR A 202 -5.49 -7.70 -2.46
N VAL A 203 -6.54 -8.47 -2.64
CA VAL A 203 -7.22 -9.32 -1.66
C VAL A 203 -8.06 -8.50 -0.68
N ALA A 204 -9.35 -8.50 -0.97
CA ALA A 204 -10.41 -8.09 -0.06
C ALA A 204 -11.57 -9.09 -0.27
N ARG A 205 -11.56 -10.19 0.51
CA ARG A 205 -12.44 -11.34 0.25
C ARG A 205 -13.93 -10.97 0.23
N GLY A 206 -14.31 -9.98 1.05
CA GLY A 206 -15.68 -9.44 1.03
C GLY A 206 -16.07 -8.63 -0.20
N HIS A 207 -15.14 -8.40 -1.14
CA HIS A 207 -15.32 -7.68 -2.40
C HIS A 207 -15.00 -8.56 -3.63
N ASP A 208 -14.97 -9.88 -3.47
CA ASP A 208 -14.62 -10.85 -4.51
C ASP A 208 -13.20 -10.67 -5.10
N SER A 209 -12.34 -9.92 -4.38
CA SER A 209 -10.91 -9.84 -4.64
C SER A 209 -10.20 -10.92 -3.81
N THR A 210 -10.02 -12.11 -4.40
CA THR A 210 -9.41 -13.28 -3.75
C THR A 210 -8.16 -13.73 -4.51
N PHE A 211 -7.34 -14.57 -3.89
CA PHE A 211 -6.19 -15.15 -4.57
C PHE A 211 -6.62 -15.93 -5.82
N GLU A 212 -7.67 -16.75 -5.72
CA GLU A 212 -8.17 -17.58 -6.82
C GLU A 212 -8.72 -16.76 -7.99
N SER A 213 -9.33 -15.60 -7.69
CA SER A 213 -9.91 -14.74 -8.72
C SER A 213 -8.89 -13.85 -9.42
N ILE A 214 -7.85 -13.40 -8.70
CA ILE A 214 -6.95 -12.34 -9.16
C ILE A 214 -5.59 -12.88 -9.63
N LEU A 215 -4.93 -13.80 -8.88
CA LEU A 215 -3.60 -14.28 -9.24
C LEU A 215 -3.49 -14.88 -10.66
N PRO A 216 -4.46 -15.67 -11.17
CA PRO A 216 -4.39 -16.17 -12.54
C PRO A 216 -4.40 -15.04 -13.58
N LEU A 217 -5.10 -13.93 -13.32
CA LEU A 217 -5.08 -12.77 -14.19
C LEU A 217 -3.68 -12.12 -14.21
N PHE A 218 -3.09 -11.94 -13.05
CA PHE A 218 -1.76 -11.33 -12.96
C PHE A 218 -0.68 -12.24 -13.56
N ALA A 219 -0.78 -13.55 -13.37
CA ALA A 219 0.12 -14.51 -14.01
C ALA A 219 0.01 -14.49 -15.54
N GLU A 220 -1.22 -14.47 -16.09
CA GLU A 220 -1.51 -14.35 -17.54
C GLU A 220 -0.92 -13.09 -18.16
N LYS A 221 -0.93 -11.97 -17.41
CA LYS A 221 -0.53 -10.64 -17.85
C LYS A 221 0.90 -10.26 -17.47
N ASP A 222 1.65 -11.15 -16.86
CA ASP A 222 3.01 -10.92 -16.35
C ASP A 222 3.11 -9.72 -15.39
N ILE A 223 2.14 -9.62 -14.47
CA ILE A 223 2.03 -8.55 -13.48
C ILE A 223 2.56 -9.03 -12.14
N GLY A 224 3.44 -8.26 -11.52
CA GLY A 224 3.86 -8.49 -10.14
C GLY A 224 2.68 -8.36 -9.18
N ALA A 225 2.62 -9.23 -8.16
CA ALA A 225 1.47 -9.30 -7.24
C ALA A 225 1.91 -9.31 -5.78
N ILE A 226 1.60 -8.24 -5.06
CA ILE A 226 1.79 -8.11 -3.61
C ILE A 226 0.41 -7.89 -2.98
N HIS A 227 -0.05 -8.84 -2.16
CA HIS A 227 -1.34 -8.70 -1.49
C HIS A 227 -1.22 -7.87 -0.20
N TRP A 228 -2.32 -7.22 0.17
CA TRP A 228 -2.42 -6.53 1.46
C TRP A 228 -2.80 -7.50 2.58
N GLY A 229 -2.13 -7.35 3.76
CA GLY A 229 -2.33 -8.21 4.91
C GLY A 229 -1.59 -9.54 4.79
N PHE A 230 -0.74 -9.86 5.76
CA PHE A 230 0.05 -11.10 5.73
C PHE A 230 -0.17 -11.92 6.99
N VAL A 231 0.10 -11.36 8.15
CA VAL A 231 -0.06 -12.01 9.46
C VAL A 231 -1.03 -11.21 10.30
N SER A 232 -2.08 -11.87 10.79
CA SER A 232 -3.05 -11.25 11.70
C SER A 232 -2.36 -10.71 12.95
N GLY A 233 -2.84 -9.59 13.47
CA GLY A 233 -2.26 -8.97 14.64
C GLY A 233 -2.73 -7.54 14.87
N LYS A 234 -1.83 -6.65 15.27
CA LYS A 234 -2.15 -5.25 15.61
C LYS A 234 -2.75 -4.44 14.46
N THR A 235 -2.48 -4.81 13.21
CA THR A 235 -3.10 -4.19 12.03
C THR A 235 -4.59 -4.44 11.97
N GLN A 236 -5.07 -5.57 12.53
CA GLN A 236 -6.48 -5.97 12.52
C GLN A 236 -7.08 -5.98 11.09
N THR A 237 -6.28 -6.28 10.11
CA THR A 237 -6.67 -6.32 8.69
C THR A 237 -7.50 -7.56 8.33
N ILE A 238 -7.71 -8.47 9.29
CA ILE A 238 -8.76 -9.51 9.20
C ILE A 238 -10.18 -8.91 9.14
N TYR A 239 -10.40 -7.75 9.78
CA TYR A 239 -11.71 -7.10 9.82
C TYR A 239 -11.98 -6.32 8.53
N PRO A 240 -13.25 -6.25 8.04
CA PRO A 240 -13.60 -5.45 6.86
C PRO A 240 -13.56 -3.95 7.15
N TRP A 241 -13.39 -3.12 6.11
CA TRP A 241 -13.40 -1.65 6.24
C TRP A 241 -14.65 -1.11 6.93
N ARG A 242 -15.83 -1.72 6.70
CA ARG A 242 -17.07 -1.34 7.36
C ARG A 242 -17.05 -1.49 8.88
N SER A 243 -16.05 -2.18 9.45
CA SER A 243 -15.84 -2.29 10.90
C SER A 243 -15.60 -0.94 11.60
N TRP A 244 -15.26 0.11 10.86
CA TRP A 244 -15.21 1.48 11.40
C TRP A 244 -16.59 2.01 11.85
N VAL A 245 -17.68 1.47 11.33
CA VAL A 245 -19.06 1.84 11.71
C VAL A 245 -19.51 0.94 12.86
N SER A 246 -19.68 1.50 14.05
CA SER A 246 -19.94 0.73 15.28
C SER A 246 -21.23 -0.12 15.22
N ILE A 247 -22.31 0.40 14.61
CA ILE A 247 -23.56 -0.35 14.46
C ILE A 247 -23.40 -1.55 13.53
N ILE A 248 -22.57 -1.43 12.49
CA ILE A 248 -22.27 -2.55 11.58
C ILE A 248 -21.46 -3.62 12.33
N ARG A 249 -20.45 -3.24 13.14
CA ARG A 249 -19.74 -4.21 13.98
C ARG A 249 -20.66 -5.00 14.89
N PHE A 250 -21.68 -4.32 15.46
CA PHE A 250 -22.68 -4.98 16.29
C PHE A 250 -23.49 -6.00 15.49
N TRP A 251 -24.05 -5.61 14.35
CA TRP A 251 -24.85 -6.50 13.51
C TRP A 251 -24.04 -7.66 12.91
N ASP A 252 -22.81 -7.41 12.52
CA ASP A 252 -21.91 -8.46 12.00
C ASP A 252 -21.30 -9.34 13.11
N GLY A 253 -21.60 -9.07 14.39
CA GLY A 253 -21.08 -9.83 15.53
C GLY A 253 -19.57 -9.71 15.76
N LEU A 254 -18.91 -8.71 15.18
CA LEU A 254 -17.45 -8.56 15.19
C LEU A 254 -16.86 -8.22 16.57
N PHE A 255 -17.67 -7.84 17.54
CA PHE A 255 -17.22 -7.63 18.92
C PHE A 255 -16.89 -8.93 19.66
N SER A 256 -17.47 -10.04 19.24
CA SER A 256 -17.37 -11.33 19.90
C SER A 256 -16.73 -12.41 19.04
N ASN A 257 -16.65 -12.20 17.73
CA ASN A 257 -16.21 -13.21 16.78
C ASN A 257 -15.21 -12.63 15.80
N GLU A 258 -14.31 -13.48 15.33
CA GLU A 258 -13.53 -13.19 14.13
C GLU A 258 -14.45 -13.10 12.91
N PRO A 259 -14.16 -12.22 11.94
CA PRO A 259 -14.93 -12.18 10.71
C PRO A 259 -14.72 -13.47 9.90
N ASN A 260 -15.76 -13.89 9.17
CA ASN A 260 -15.66 -14.99 8.23
C ASN A 260 -16.38 -14.59 6.92
N PRO A 261 -15.65 -14.47 5.81
CA PRO A 261 -14.19 -14.66 5.69
C PRO A 261 -13.37 -13.51 6.33
N TRP A 262 -12.11 -13.77 6.62
CA TRP A 262 -11.13 -12.72 6.90
C TRP A 262 -11.02 -11.77 5.70
N HIS A 263 -10.80 -10.49 5.98
CA HIS A 263 -10.79 -9.51 4.90
C HIS A 263 -9.52 -9.60 4.06
N HIS A 264 -8.35 -9.53 4.67
CA HIS A 264 -7.06 -9.52 3.97
C HIS A 264 -6.10 -10.65 4.39
N ASP A 265 -5.79 -10.77 5.69
CA ASP A 265 -4.65 -11.56 6.17
C ASP A 265 -4.67 -13.03 5.72
N LEU A 266 -3.47 -13.59 5.56
CA LEU A 266 -3.23 -14.95 5.10
C LEU A 266 -2.90 -15.92 6.25
N LEU A 267 -2.19 -15.43 7.27
CA LEU A 267 -1.66 -16.24 8.36
C LEU A 267 -2.13 -15.74 9.73
N TYR A 268 -2.28 -16.66 10.67
CA TYR A 268 -2.36 -16.36 12.09
C TYR A 268 -1.01 -15.90 12.65
N GLU A 269 -0.99 -15.30 13.85
CA GLU A 269 0.24 -14.82 14.53
C GLU A 269 1.27 -15.95 14.73
N ASN A 270 0.83 -17.19 14.87
CA ASN A 270 1.71 -18.35 15.01
C ASN A 270 2.25 -18.89 13.68
N GLY A 271 1.92 -18.24 12.54
CA GLY A 271 2.34 -18.64 11.21
C GLY A 271 1.48 -19.73 10.55
N SER A 272 0.44 -20.24 11.22
CA SER A 272 -0.50 -21.16 10.58
C SER A 272 -1.39 -20.43 9.58
N ALA A 273 -1.78 -21.13 8.51
CA ALA A 273 -2.63 -20.56 7.47
C ALA A 273 -4.07 -20.33 7.99
N TYR A 274 -4.68 -19.19 7.65
CA TYR A 274 -6.12 -19.00 7.76
C TYR A 274 -6.89 -19.99 6.88
N SER A 275 -6.46 -20.14 5.63
CA SER A 275 -6.98 -21.11 4.67
C SER A 275 -5.84 -21.91 4.04
N LEU A 276 -5.77 -23.21 4.31
CA LEU A 276 -4.78 -24.08 3.71
C LEU A 276 -4.94 -24.15 2.18
N SER A 277 -6.18 -24.16 1.68
CA SER A 277 -6.46 -24.18 0.26
C SER A 277 -5.95 -22.95 -0.48
N GLU A 278 -6.05 -21.76 0.11
CA GLU A 278 -5.47 -20.54 -0.47
C GLU A 278 -3.93 -20.60 -0.52
N VAL A 279 -3.28 -21.05 0.55
CA VAL A 279 -1.82 -21.19 0.58
C VAL A 279 -1.34 -22.21 -0.46
N GLU A 280 -2.03 -23.35 -0.61
CA GLU A 280 -1.73 -24.35 -1.63
C GLU A 280 -1.96 -23.81 -3.03
N PHE A 281 -3.04 -23.05 -3.24
CA PHE A 281 -3.31 -22.38 -4.51
C PHE A 281 -2.19 -21.40 -4.89
N ILE A 282 -1.78 -20.52 -3.97
CA ILE A 282 -0.67 -19.56 -4.18
C ILE A 282 0.61 -20.30 -4.58
N ARG A 283 0.99 -21.35 -3.85
CA ARG A 283 2.17 -22.17 -4.14
C ARG A 283 2.11 -22.81 -5.54
N THR A 284 0.94 -23.27 -5.92
CA THR A 284 0.73 -23.86 -7.25
C THR A 284 0.91 -22.81 -8.35
N GLN A 285 0.35 -21.61 -8.19
CA GLN A 285 0.50 -20.53 -9.16
C GLN A 285 1.97 -20.10 -9.34
N ILE A 286 2.71 -19.95 -8.25
CA ILE A 286 4.15 -19.60 -8.29
C ILE A 286 4.94 -20.70 -8.97
N SER A 287 4.69 -21.98 -8.65
CA SER A 287 5.43 -23.11 -9.22
C SER A 287 5.19 -23.30 -10.70
N SER A 288 4.00 -23.02 -11.22
CA SER A 288 3.68 -23.09 -12.65
C SER A 288 4.44 -22.03 -13.43
N LYS A 289 4.44 -20.79 -12.96
CA LYS A 289 5.16 -19.67 -13.61
C LYS A 289 6.68 -19.88 -13.64
N THR A 290 7.26 -20.45 -12.57
CA THR A 290 8.69 -20.75 -12.53
C THR A 290 9.09 -21.80 -13.57
N ARG A 291 8.23 -22.78 -13.84
CA ARG A 291 8.50 -23.82 -14.86
C ARG A 291 8.43 -23.28 -16.29
N GLU A 292 7.50 -22.38 -16.59
CA GLU A 292 7.41 -21.71 -17.88
C GLU A 292 8.69 -20.92 -18.20
N ASN A 293 9.18 -20.15 -17.25
CA ASN A 293 10.39 -19.31 -17.39
C ASN A 293 11.70 -20.14 -17.48
N THR A 294 11.71 -21.44 -17.11
CA THR A 294 12.90 -22.31 -17.22
C THR A 294 12.91 -23.11 -18.52
N THR A 295 11.86 -23.03 -19.33
CA THR A 295 11.74 -23.75 -20.61
C THR A 295 11.87 -22.86 -21.85
N GLU A 296 12.06 -21.57 -21.67
CA GLU A 296 12.47 -20.59 -22.69
C GLU A 296 13.99 -20.34 -22.63
#